data_ad70f2f136c3c04ff79774be5a5ffaa8
#
_entry.id   ad70f2f136c3c04ff79774be5a5ffaa8
#
_cell.length_a   1.000
_cell.length_b   1.000
_cell.length_c   1.000
_cell.angle_alpha   90.00
_cell.angle_beta   90.00
_cell.angle_gamma   90.00
#
_symmetry.space_group_name_H-M   'P 1'
#
loop_
_entity.id
_entity.type
_entity.pdbx_description
1 polymer ?
#
loop_
_entity_poly.entity_id
_entity_poly.type
_entity_poly.pdbx_seq_one_letter_code
_entity_poly.pdbx_strand_id
1 'polypeptide(L)'
;MFNGKNILITGGTGSFGKTYTKVLLENYKPNKIIIYSRDELKQFEMSSIFNANCMRYFIGDVRDKERLNVAIRDVDFVIHAAAMKHVPVAEYNPMECIKTNIHGAQNVIDACFENGVKKCIALSTDKACNPVNLYGATKLASDKLFVAANNIAGNKQTRFSVTRYGNVVGSRGSVVPFFKKLIAQGAKELPITDTRMTRFWISLEDGVKFVLSNFERMHGGEIFIPKIPSMKITDLAHALAPNLSHKIIGIRAGEKLHEIMISSDDSHLTYEFENYYAISPSIKLVDQESDFSINALGEKGQKVKDGFSYSSDNNPQWASEKELLDIINHTEGF
;
A
#
# COMPACT_ATOMS: atom_id res chain seq x y z
N MET A 1 4.15 -3.34 20.18
CA MET A 1 3.16 -2.26 19.97
C MET A 1 1.71 -2.74 19.98
N PHE A 2 1.34 -3.85 19.30
CA PHE A 2 -0.05 -4.27 19.05
C PHE A 2 -0.68 -5.16 20.12
N ASN A 3 0.09 -5.62 21.12
CA ASN A 3 -0.44 -6.44 22.22
C ASN A 3 -1.48 -5.69 23.05
N GLY A 4 -2.65 -6.30 23.27
CA GLY A 4 -3.76 -5.71 24.01
C GLY A 4 -4.48 -4.54 23.29
N LYS A 5 -4.18 -4.29 22.00
CA LYS A 5 -4.73 -3.17 21.22
C LYS A 5 -5.89 -3.60 20.32
N ASN A 6 -6.73 -2.62 19.99
CA ASN A 6 -7.82 -2.75 19.04
C ASN A 6 -7.37 -2.18 17.69
N ILE A 7 -7.44 -2.99 16.64
CA ILE A 7 -6.91 -2.68 15.31
C ILE A 7 -8.05 -2.81 14.31
N LEU A 8 -8.25 -1.81 13.44
CA LEU A 8 -9.21 -1.87 12.34
C LEU A 8 -8.48 -1.85 10.99
N ILE A 9 -8.91 -2.72 10.08
CA ILE A 9 -8.37 -2.84 8.73
C ILE A 9 -9.50 -2.59 7.74
N THR A 10 -9.51 -1.44 7.06
CA THR A 10 -10.44 -1.20 5.95
C THR A 10 -9.97 -1.96 4.72
N GLY A 11 -10.90 -2.49 3.92
CA GLY A 11 -10.54 -3.39 2.82
C GLY A 11 -9.93 -4.71 3.30
N GLY A 12 -10.18 -5.09 4.56
CA GLY A 12 -9.51 -6.19 5.26
C GLY A 12 -9.70 -7.58 4.64
N THR A 13 -10.70 -7.78 3.78
CA THR A 13 -10.90 -9.07 3.06
C THR A 13 -10.05 -9.18 1.79
N GLY A 14 -9.28 -8.15 1.43
CA GLY A 14 -8.30 -8.18 0.34
C GLY A 14 -7.05 -9.00 0.70
N SER A 15 -6.19 -9.28 -0.30
CA SER A 15 -4.93 -10.03 -0.07
C SER A 15 -4.08 -9.41 1.04
N PHE A 16 -3.89 -8.09 1.02
CA PHE A 16 -3.14 -7.39 2.06
C PHE A 16 -3.78 -7.56 3.45
N GLY A 17 -5.10 -7.34 3.58
CA GLY A 17 -5.78 -7.45 4.86
C GLY A 17 -5.74 -8.86 5.46
N LYS A 18 -5.87 -9.90 4.64
CA LYS A 18 -5.72 -11.30 5.08
C LYS A 18 -4.31 -11.58 5.61
N THR A 19 -3.28 -11.18 4.85
CA THR A 19 -1.88 -11.35 5.28
C THR A 19 -1.57 -10.53 6.53
N TYR A 20 -2.07 -9.29 6.60
CA TYR A 20 -1.90 -8.44 7.78
C TYR A 20 -2.53 -9.10 9.02
N THR A 21 -3.74 -9.64 8.88
CA THR A 21 -4.44 -10.39 9.95
C THR A 21 -3.63 -11.60 10.40
N LYS A 22 -3.11 -12.40 9.45
CA LYS A 22 -2.26 -13.56 9.74
C LYS A 22 -1.03 -13.15 10.55
N VAL A 23 -0.26 -12.16 10.07
CA VAL A 23 0.95 -11.68 10.73
C VAL A 23 0.66 -11.12 12.13
N LEU A 24 -0.47 -10.41 12.32
CA LEU A 24 -0.89 -9.96 13.64
C LEU A 24 -1.18 -11.11 14.59
N LEU A 25 -1.90 -12.14 14.14
CA LEU A 25 -2.26 -13.29 14.97
C LEU A 25 -1.05 -14.18 15.31
N GLU A 26 -0.08 -14.28 14.40
CA GLU A 26 1.14 -15.07 14.61
C GLU A 26 2.15 -14.39 15.55
N ASN A 27 2.27 -13.05 15.49
CA ASN A 27 3.34 -12.33 16.17
C ASN A 27 2.89 -11.48 17.37
N TYR A 28 1.58 -11.24 17.52
CA TYR A 28 1.04 -10.38 18.57
C TYR A 28 -0.19 -10.99 19.25
N LYS A 29 -0.59 -10.40 20.37
CA LYS A 29 -1.81 -10.74 21.12
C LYS A 29 -2.75 -9.53 21.11
N PRO A 30 -3.39 -9.17 20.00
CA PRO A 30 -4.31 -8.05 19.94
C PRO A 30 -5.57 -8.35 20.76
N ASN A 31 -6.19 -7.29 21.30
CA ASN A 31 -7.49 -7.41 21.99
C ASN A 31 -8.62 -7.59 20.96
N LYS A 32 -8.60 -6.79 19.86
CA LYS A 32 -9.54 -6.94 18.74
C LYS A 32 -8.83 -6.68 17.41
N ILE A 33 -9.19 -7.47 16.40
CA ILE A 33 -8.88 -7.22 14.99
C ILE A 33 -10.22 -7.08 14.26
N ILE A 34 -10.49 -5.87 13.77
CA ILE A 34 -11.75 -5.53 13.11
C ILE A 34 -11.53 -5.47 11.61
N ILE A 35 -12.18 -6.36 10.88
CA ILE A 35 -12.19 -6.41 9.43
C ILE A 35 -13.37 -5.58 8.94
N TYR A 36 -13.10 -4.51 8.21
CA TYR A 36 -14.12 -3.63 7.64
C TYR A 36 -14.09 -3.69 6.12
N SER A 37 -15.15 -4.22 5.51
CA SER A 37 -15.27 -4.36 4.07
C SER A 37 -16.71 -4.50 3.63
N ARG A 38 -17.01 -4.29 2.33
CA ARG A 38 -18.36 -4.30 1.76
C ARG A 38 -18.90 -5.70 1.47
N ASP A 39 -18.01 -6.63 1.17
CA ASP A 39 -18.32 -7.93 0.59
C ASP A 39 -18.59 -8.96 1.69
N GLU A 40 -19.86 -9.32 1.87
CA GLU A 40 -20.34 -10.29 2.85
C GLU A 40 -19.70 -11.68 2.65
N LEU A 41 -19.70 -12.15 1.40
CA LEU A 41 -19.18 -13.49 1.08
C LEU A 41 -17.69 -13.60 1.43
N LYS A 42 -16.88 -12.60 1.08
CA LYS A 42 -15.45 -12.58 1.44
C LYS A 42 -15.23 -12.49 2.93
N GLN A 43 -16.11 -11.81 3.68
CA GLN A 43 -16.05 -11.81 5.14
C GLN A 43 -16.38 -13.17 5.72
N PHE A 44 -17.40 -13.83 5.21
CA PHE A 44 -17.76 -15.19 5.60
C PHE A 44 -16.60 -16.19 5.33
N GLU A 45 -16.05 -16.18 4.11
CA GLU A 45 -14.87 -16.99 3.77
C GLU A 45 -13.69 -16.72 4.70
N MET A 46 -13.40 -15.43 4.98
CA MET A 46 -12.32 -15.03 5.86
C MET A 46 -12.54 -15.46 7.31
N SER A 47 -13.78 -15.42 7.79
CA SER A 47 -14.13 -15.85 9.16
C SER A 47 -13.94 -17.35 9.38
N SER A 48 -14.07 -18.15 8.32
CA SER A 48 -13.79 -19.58 8.37
C SER A 48 -12.28 -19.88 8.48
N ILE A 49 -11.42 -18.97 8.00
CA ILE A 49 -9.96 -19.11 8.07
C ILE A 49 -9.43 -18.50 9.38
N PHE A 50 -9.91 -17.31 9.74
CA PHE A 50 -9.48 -16.55 10.92
C PHE A 50 -10.62 -16.47 11.93
N ASN A 51 -10.73 -17.47 12.81
CA ASN A 51 -11.80 -17.62 13.80
C ASN A 51 -11.36 -17.33 15.25
N ALA A 52 -10.19 -16.70 15.44
CA ALA A 52 -9.70 -16.35 16.76
C ALA A 52 -10.68 -15.43 17.52
N ASN A 53 -10.79 -15.57 18.85
CA ASN A 53 -11.73 -14.82 19.70
C ASN A 53 -11.62 -13.29 19.57
N CYS A 54 -10.46 -12.78 19.17
CA CYS A 54 -10.21 -11.35 18.95
C CYS A 54 -10.75 -10.83 17.60
N MET A 55 -11.19 -11.70 16.67
CA MET A 55 -11.68 -11.27 15.37
C MET A 55 -13.08 -10.67 15.43
N ARG A 56 -13.29 -9.60 14.67
CA ARG A 56 -14.58 -8.95 14.45
C ARG A 56 -14.76 -8.62 12.98
N TYR A 57 -15.93 -8.92 12.44
CA TYR A 57 -16.27 -8.76 11.03
C TYR A 57 -17.38 -7.74 10.88
N PHE A 58 -17.04 -6.56 10.32
CA PHE A 58 -17.98 -5.47 10.11
C PHE A 58 -18.21 -5.24 8.62
N ILE A 59 -19.42 -5.52 8.16
CA ILE A 59 -19.84 -5.13 6.82
C ILE A 59 -20.05 -3.61 6.80
N GLY A 60 -19.38 -2.94 5.86
CA GLY A 60 -19.51 -1.50 5.66
C GLY A 60 -18.65 -0.99 4.50
N ASP A 61 -19.00 0.17 4.01
CA ASP A 61 -18.32 0.90 2.95
C ASP A 61 -17.60 2.12 3.54
N VAL A 62 -16.36 2.39 3.13
CA VAL A 62 -15.62 3.59 3.57
C VAL A 62 -16.29 4.90 3.14
N ARG A 63 -17.19 4.84 2.17
CA ARG A 63 -18.02 5.98 1.74
C ARG A 63 -19.14 6.31 2.73
N ASP A 64 -19.48 5.37 3.61
CA ASP A 64 -20.47 5.53 4.68
C ASP A 64 -19.76 5.92 5.98
N LYS A 65 -19.76 7.24 6.27
CA LYS A 65 -19.12 7.81 7.44
C LYS A 65 -19.77 7.34 8.73
N GLU A 66 -21.08 7.22 8.80
CA GLU A 66 -21.81 6.83 10.02
C GLU A 66 -21.46 5.38 10.38
N ARG A 67 -21.52 4.48 9.40
CA ARG A 67 -21.17 3.08 9.60
C ARG A 67 -19.71 2.90 10.02
N LEU A 68 -18.81 3.69 9.42
CA LEU A 68 -17.39 3.68 9.75
C LEU A 68 -17.15 4.14 11.20
N ASN A 69 -17.83 5.19 11.64
CA ASN A 69 -17.78 5.66 13.02
C ASN A 69 -18.21 4.60 14.05
N VAL A 70 -19.20 3.78 13.72
CA VAL A 70 -19.58 2.65 14.58
C VAL A 70 -18.48 1.60 14.65
N ALA A 71 -17.83 1.30 13.53
CA ALA A 71 -16.79 0.27 13.45
C ALA A 71 -15.47 0.68 14.15
N ILE A 72 -15.17 1.99 14.21
CA ILE A 72 -13.92 2.55 14.75
C ILE A 72 -13.97 2.79 16.29
N ARG A 73 -15.11 2.59 16.94
CA ARG A 73 -15.22 2.78 18.42
C ARG A 73 -14.17 1.97 19.16
N ASP A 74 -13.47 2.62 20.10
CA ASP A 74 -12.40 2.02 20.91
C ASP A 74 -11.21 1.46 20.11
N VAL A 75 -11.00 1.87 18.87
CA VAL A 75 -9.88 1.44 18.03
C VAL A 75 -8.63 2.26 18.36
N ASP A 76 -7.51 1.57 18.63
CA ASP A 76 -6.21 2.22 18.83
C ASP A 76 -5.50 2.53 17.51
N PHE A 77 -5.55 1.59 16.55
CA PHE A 77 -4.81 1.67 15.27
C PHE A 77 -5.69 1.35 14.07
N VAL A 78 -5.54 2.13 13.01
CA VAL A 78 -6.25 1.93 11.75
C VAL A 78 -5.27 1.71 10.61
N ILE A 79 -5.53 0.68 9.79
CA ILE A 79 -4.89 0.47 8.51
C ILE A 79 -5.93 0.72 7.41
N HIS A 80 -5.71 1.78 6.62
CA HIS A 80 -6.60 2.10 5.52
C HIS A 80 -6.09 1.47 4.22
N ALA A 81 -6.63 0.26 3.90
CA ALA A 81 -6.28 -0.49 2.69
C ALA A 81 -7.43 -0.55 1.66
N ALA A 82 -8.60 0.02 1.98
CA ALA A 82 -9.72 0.06 1.05
C ALA A 82 -9.48 1.06 -0.08
N ALA A 83 -9.51 0.58 -1.33
CA ALA A 83 -9.40 1.42 -2.52
C ALA A 83 -9.98 0.71 -3.76
N MET A 84 -10.38 1.48 -4.76
CA MET A 84 -10.49 1.02 -6.13
C MET A 84 -9.11 1.14 -6.78
N LYS A 85 -8.57 0.04 -7.30
CA LYS A 85 -7.16 -0.02 -7.78
C LYS A 85 -6.98 -0.44 -9.25
N HIS A 86 -8.02 -0.94 -9.87
CA HIS A 86 -7.96 -1.38 -11.26
C HIS A 86 -8.06 -0.19 -12.21
N VAL A 87 -6.96 0.15 -12.89
CA VAL A 87 -6.86 1.34 -13.75
C VAL A 87 -7.99 1.43 -14.78
N PRO A 88 -8.24 0.41 -15.63
CA PRO A 88 -9.33 0.51 -16.62
C PRO A 88 -10.72 0.68 -15.99
N VAL A 89 -10.96 0.04 -14.83
CA VAL A 89 -12.24 0.16 -14.12
C VAL A 89 -12.40 1.56 -13.52
N ALA A 90 -11.32 2.14 -13.00
CA ALA A 90 -11.32 3.50 -12.44
C ALA A 90 -11.57 4.55 -13.55
N GLU A 91 -10.91 4.42 -14.70
CA GLU A 91 -11.13 5.31 -15.86
C GLU A 91 -12.58 5.25 -16.37
N TYR A 92 -13.17 4.06 -16.40
CA TYR A 92 -14.56 3.88 -16.81
C TYR A 92 -15.59 4.34 -15.78
N ASN A 93 -15.23 4.31 -14.48
CA ASN A 93 -16.11 4.70 -13.36
C ASN A 93 -15.46 5.80 -12.49
N PRO A 94 -15.21 7.00 -13.05
CA PRO A 94 -14.38 8.02 -12.40
C PRO A 94 -14.93 8.47 -11.05
N MET A 95 -16.23 8.74 -10.95
CA MET A 95 -16.84 9.23 -9.71
C MET A 95 -16.85 8.16 -8.60
N GLU A 96 -16.98 6.89 -8.94
CA GLU A 96 -16.91 5.81 -7.96
C GLU A 96 -15.47 5.64 -7.41
N CYS A 97 -14.46 5.86 -8.28
CA CYS A 97 -13.07 5.90 -7.88
C CYS A 97 -12.79 7.08 -6.92
N ILE A 98 -13.25 8.29 -7.27
CA ILE A 98 -13.13 9.50 -6.45
C ILE A 98 -13.82 9.30 -5.09
N LYS A 99 -15.09 8.86 -5.09
CA LYS A 99 -15.85 8.62 -3.85
C LYS A 99 -15.17 7.60 -2.94
N THR A 100 -14.61 6.52 -3.51
CA THR A 100 -13.96 5.48 -2.72
C THR A 100 -12.60 5.92 -2.21
N ASN A 101 -11.74 6.46 -3.10
CA ASN A 101 -10.34 6.70 -2.79
C ASN A 101 -10.10 8.06 -2.11
N ILE A 102 -10.93 9.08 -2.40
CA ILE A 102 -10.79 10.43 -1.84
C ILE A 102 -11.79 10.64 -0.71
N HIS A 103 -13.10 10.54 -0.98
CA HIS A 103 -14.09 10.77 0.08
C HIS A 103 -14.01 9.67 1.15
N GLY A 104 -13.75 8.41 0.75
CA GLY A 104 -13.51 7.33 1.70
C GLY A 104 -12.28 7.57 2.59
N ALA A 105 -11.19 8.13 2.03
CA ALA A 105 -10.03 8.54 2.81
C ALA A 105 -10.39 9.65 3.82
N GLN A 106 -11.13 10.67 3.39
CA GLN A 106 -11.59 11.74 4.29
C GLN A 106 -12.47 11.20 5.41
N ASN A 107 -13.42 10.30 5.10
CA ASN A 107 -14.26 9.67 6.11
C ASN A 107 -13.45 8.88 7.15
N VAL A 108 -12.38 8.19 6.73
CA VAL A 108 -11.47 7.49 7.65
C VAL A 108 -10.75 8.47 8.56
N ILE A 109 -10.24 9.58 8.03
CA ILE A 109 -9.58 10.63 8.80
C ILE A 109 -10.53 11.20 9.85
N ASP A 110 -11.73 11.60 9.44
CA ASP A 110 -12.76 12.16 10.32
C ASP A 110 -13.13 11.18 11.43
N ALA A 111 -13.41 9.92 11.07
CA ALA A 111 -13.77 8.89 12.03
C ALA A 111 -12.62 8.58 13.02
N CYS A 112 -11.36 8.63 12.58
CA CYS A 112 -10.20 8.51 13.45
C CYS A 112 -10.14 9.66 14.47
N PHE A 113 -10.39 10.88 14.03
CA PHE A 113 -10.44 12.05 14.93
C PHE A 113 -11.62 11.99 15.91
N GLU A 114 -12.81 11.62 15.43
CA GLU A 114 -14.01 11.55 16.26
C GLU A 114 -13.89 10.49 17.37
N ASN A 115 -13.20 9.38 17.11
CA ASN A 115 -13.05 8.26 18.02
C ASN A 115 -11.69 8.19 18.76
N GLY A 116 -10.80 9.17 18.58
CA GLY A 116 -9.53 9.23 19.31
C GLY A 116 -8.54 8.13 18.95
N VAL A 117 -8.55 7.67 17.70
CA VAL A 117 -7.55 6.71 17.16
C VAL A 117 -6.15 7.27 17.34
N LYS A 118 -5.23 6.47 17.85
CA LYS A 118 -3.85 6.92 18.11
C LYS A 118 -3.03 7.09 16.84
N LYS A 119 -3.02 6.08 15.97
CA LYS A 119 -2.27 6.11 14.72
C LYS A 119 -3.07 5.48 13.59
N CYS A 120 -3.01 6.09 12.41
CA CYS A 120 -3.59 5.57 11.19
C CYS A 120 -2.54 5.56 10.08
N ILE A 121 -2.37 4.44 9.41
CA ILE A 121 -1.53 4.35 8.19
C ILE A 121 -2.42 4.05 6.99
N ALA A 122 -2.31 4.89 5.97
CA ALA A 122 -2.94 4.68 4.68
C ALA A 122 -1.97 3.99 3.71
N LEU A 123 -2.46 2.97 3.02
CA LEU A 123 -1.69 2.33 1.95
C LEU A 123 -1.78 3.15 0.67
N SER A 124 -0.64 3.37 0.04
CA SER A 124 -0.50 4.06 -1.24
C SER A 124 0.20 3.17 -2.29
N THR A 125 0.61 3.77 -3.39
CA THR A 125 1.13 3.07 -4.56
C THR A 125 2.16 3.94 -5.28
N ASP A 126 3.08 3.32 -6.00
CA ASP A 126 3.98 3.95 -6.99
C ASP A 126 3.22 4.80 -8.03
N LYS A 127 1.96 4.44 -8.32
CA LYS A 127 1.10 5.17 -9.26
C LYS A 127 0.61 6.52 -8.75
N ALA A 128 0.73 6.78 -7.44
CA ALA A 128 0.44 8.10 -6.85
C ALA A 128 1.55 9.12 -7.09
N CYS A 129 2.76 8.68 -7.42
CA CYS A 129 3.87 9.56 -7.78
C CYS A 129 3.80 9.88 -9.28
N ASN A 130 3.73 11.14 -9.68
CA ASN A 130 3.57 11.59 -11.08
C ASN A 130 2.47 10.79 -11.82
N PRO A 131 1.20 10.86 -11.39
CA PRO A 131 0.14 10.00 -11.88
C PRO A 131 -0.19 10.27 -13.35
N VAL A 132 -0.39 9.20 -14.14
CA VAL A 132 -0.80 9.25 -15.55
C VAL A 132 -2.19 8.61 -15.75
N ASN A 133 -2.87 8.26 -14.67
CA ASN A 133 -4.20 7.67 -14.67
C ASN A 133 -5.01 8.13 -13.44
N LEU A 134 -6.32 7.97 -13.52
CA LEU A 134 -7.23 8.42 -12.45
C LEU A 134 -6.98 7.70 -11.12
N TYR A 135 -6.69 6.39 -11.14
CA TYR A 135 -6.35 5.67 -9.92
C TYR A 135 -5.17 6.33 -9.21
N GLY A 136 -4.07 6.58 -9.92
CA GLY A 136 -2.91 7.26 -9.37
C GLY A 136 -3.22 8.66 -8.85
N ALA A 137 -3.98 9.46 -9.62
CA ALA A 137 -4.40 10.81 -9.22
C ALA A 137 -5.25 10.78 -7.94
N THR A 138 -6.19 9.85 -7.81
CA THR A 138 -7.00 9.71 -6.59
C THR A 138 -6.17 9.24 -5.40
N LYS A 139 -5.15 8.41 -5.61
CA LYS A 139 -4.23 7.98 -4.54
C LYS A 139 -3.31 9.11 -4.11
N LEU A 140 -2.82 9.95 -5.04
CA LEU A 140 -2.08 11.15 -4.70
C LEU A 140 -2.94 12.11 -3.84
N ALA A 141 -4.19 12.35 -4.23
CA ALA A 141 -5.11 13.16 -3.44
C ALA A 141 -5.31 12.58 -2.02
N SER A 142 -5.54 11.26 -1.93
CA SER A 142 -5.62 10.55 -0.64
C SER A 142 -4.35 10.72 0.21
N ASP A 143 -3.15 10.56 -0.38
CA ASP A 143 -1.88 10.76 0.32
C ASP A 143 -1.80 12.16 0.93
N LYS A 144 -2.16 13.19 0.14
CA LYS A 144 -2.17 14.59 0.60
C LYS A 144 -3.19 14.82 1.74
N LEU A 145 -4.37 14.19 1.69
CA LEU A 145 -5.36 14.27 2.79
C LEU A 145 -4.80 13.69 4.10
N PHE A 146 -4.19 12.50 4.08
CA PHE A 146 -3.61 11.87 5.27
C PHE A 146 -2.42 12.67 5.82
N VAL A 147 -1.55 13.19 4.96
CA VAL A 147 -0.44 14.05 5.37
C VAL A 147 -0.96 15.34 6.03
N ALA A 148 -1.92 16.03 5.37
CA ALA A 148 -2.50 17.28 5.86
C ALA A 148 -3.32 17.11 7.14
N ALA A 149 -3.89 15.94 7.38
CA ALA A 149 -4.68 15.64 8.57
C ALA A 149 -3.91 15.91 9.88
N ASN A 150 -2.59 15.75 9.87
CA ASN A 150 -1.76 16.06 11.05
C ASN A 150 -1.77 17.56 11.41
N ASN A 151 -1.93 18.45 10.42
CA ASN A 151 -1.98 19.91 10.64
C ASN A 151 -3.33 20.36 11.22
N ILE A 152 -4.41 19.61 10.99
CA ILE A 152 -5.77 19.92 11.51
C ILE A 152 -6.12 19.13 12.77
N ALA A 153 -5.18 18.34 13.29
CA ALA A 153 -5.40 17.52 14.50
C ALA A 153 -5.69 18.37 15.75
N GLY A 154 -5.24 19.61 15.81
CA GLY A 154 -5.36 20.45 16.99
C GLY A 154 -4.74 19.77 18.21
N ASN A 155 -5.46 19.75 19.34
CA ASN A 155 -5.02 19.08 20.56
C ASN A 155 -5.19 17.55 20.53
N LYS A 156 -5.67 16.96 19.42
CA LYS A 156 -5.84 15.51 19.29
C LYS A 156 -4.49 14.83 19.07
N GLN A 157 -4.31 13.68 19.72
CA GLN A 157 -3.07 12.91 19.62
C GLN A 157 -3.04 11.98 18.42
N THR A 158 -4.08 11.97 17.59
CA THR A 158 -4.15 11.14 16.39
C THR A 158 -3.04 11.52 15.40
N ARG A 159 -2.31 10.54 14.89
CA ARG A 159 -1.25 10.73 13.89
C ARG A 159 -1.52 9.88 12.66
N PHE A 160 -1.27 10.48 11.51
CA PHE A 160 -1.48 9.85 10.21
C PHE A 160 -0.18 9.79 9.44
N SER A 161 0.10 8.67 8.78
CA SER A 161 1.18 8.54 7.82
C SER A 161 0.73 7.68 6.64
N VAL A 162 1.51 7.70 5.58
CA VAL A 162 1.24 6.96 4.35
C VAL A 162 2.37 5.95 4.14
N THR A 163 2.04 4.76 3.66
CA THR A 163 3.02 3.79 3.17
C THR A 163 2.81 3.61 1.67
N ARG A 164 3.81 3.98 0.88
CA ARG A 164 3.83 3.85 -0.57
C ARG A 164 4.78 2.74 -0.97
N TYR A 165 4.31 1.78 -1.75
CA TYR A 165 5.14 0.69 -2.30
C TYR A 165 4.70 0.32 -3.71
N GLY A 166 5.52 -0.47 -4.40
CA GLY A 166 5.31 -0.90 -5.77
C GLY A 166 4.33 -2.06 -5.92
N ASN A 167 4.56 -2.88 -6.93
CA ASN A 167 3.70 -4.01 -7.22
C ASN A 167 3.88 -5.11 -6.17
N VAL A 168 2.75 -5.52 -5.57
CA VAL A 168 2.73 -6.66 -4.64
C VAL A 168 2.54 -7.94 -5.42
N VAL A 169 3.49 -8.88 -5.28
CA VAL A 169 3.48 -10.17 -5.97
C VAL A 169 2.24 -10.97 -5.60
N GLY A 170 1.63 -11.64 -6.58
CA GLY A 170 0.48 -12.52 -6.35
C GLY A 170 -0.82 -11.81 -5.95
N SER A 171 -0.83 -10.46 -5.88
CA SER A 171 -2.08 -9.75 -5.58
C SER A 171 -3.12 -9.98 -6.68
N ARG A 172 -4.40 -10.07 -6.29
CA ARG A 172 -5.52 -10.30 -7.24
C ARG A 172 -5.51 -9.26 -8.36
N GLY A 173 -5.61 -9.75 -9.62
CA GLY A 173 -5.61 -8.93 -10.83
C GLY A 173 -4.24 -8.40 -11.24
N SER A 174 -3.13 -8.88 -10.66
CA SER A 174 -1.77 -8.55 -11.09
C SER A 174 -1.26 -9.46 -12.21
N VAL A 175 -0.11 -9.11 -12.77
CA VAL A 175 0.48 -9.79 -13.93
C VAL A 175 0.82 -11.27 -13.67
N VAL A 176 1.26 -11.64 -12.46
CA VAL A 176 1.62 -13.03 -12.13
C VAL A 176 0.42 -13.99 -12.24
N PRO A 177 -0.72 -13.76 -11.56
CA PRO A 177 -1.91 -14.57 -11.76
C PRO A 177 -2.40 -14.59 -13.21
N PHE A 178 -2.26 -13.47 -13.92
CA PHE A 178 -2.63 -13.40 -15.33
C PHE A 178 -1.76 -14.30 -16.20
N PHE A 179 -0.44 -14.25 -16.07
CA PHE A 179 0.47 -15.13 -16.82
C PHE A 179 0.27 -16.60 -16.45
N LYS A 180 0.16 -16.94 -15.15
CA LYS A 180 -0.14 -18.31 -14.72
C LYS A 180 -1.43 -18.85 -15.33
N LYS A 181 -2.48 -18.03 -15.40
CA LYS A 181 -3.73 -18.42 -16.06
C LYS A 181 -3.53 -18.71 -17.55
N LEU A 182 -2.79 -17.86 -18.27
CA LEU A 182 -2.50 -18.09 -19.70
C LEU A 182 -1.69 -19.37 -19.91
N ILE A 183 -0.66 -19.60 -19.12
CA ILE A 183 0.17 -20.81 -19.15
C ILE A 183 -0.69 -22.07 -18.92
N ALA A 184 -1.54 -22.06 -17.88
CA ALA A 184 -2.45 -23.16 -17.58
C ALA A 184 -3.47 -23.43 -18.71
N GLN A 185 -3.81 -22.40 -19.49
CA GLN A 185 -4.69 -22.51 -20.68
C GLN A 185 -3.95 -22.96 -21.94
N GLY A 186 -2.65 -23.27 -21.86
CA GLY A 186 -1.84 -23.74 -23.00
C GLY A 186 -1.42 -22.63 -23.96
N ALA A 187 -1.27 -21.39 -23.49
CA ALA A 187 -0.76 -20.29 -24.31
C ALA A 187 0.61 -20.65 -24.91
N LYS A 188 0.82 -20.30 -26.17
CA LYS A 188 2.11 -20.49 -26.88
C LYS A 188 3.02 -19.27 -26.76
N GLU A 189 2.48 -18.13 -26.37
CA GLU A 189 3.18 -16.87 -26.21
C GLU A 189 2.60 -16.08 -25.03
N LEU A 190 3.42 -15.25 -24.36
CA LEU A 190 2.97 -14.34 -23.30
C LEU A 190 2.90 -12.90 -23.81
N PRO A 191 1.80 -12.15 -23.55
CA PRO A 191 1.68 -10.77 -23.97
C PRO A 191 2.55 -9.86 -23.08
N ILE A 192 3.50 -9.17 -23.70
CA ILE A 192 4.39 -8.20 -23.08
C ILE A 192 4.03 -6.81 -23.58
N THR A 193 3.79 -5.88 -22.66
CA THR A 193 3.42 -4.51 -23.01
C THR A 193 4.55 -3.77 -23.72
N ASP A 194 5.76 -3.80 -23.18
CA ASP A 194 6.99 -3.24 -23.75
C ASP A 194 8.21 -3.94 -23.12
N THR A 195 9.23 -4.25 -23.91
CA THR A 195 10.42 -4.96 -23.43
C THR A 195 11.28 -4.15 -22.48
N ARG A 196 11.14 -2.83 -22.48
CA ARG A 196 11.85 -1.90 -21.58
C ARG A 196 11.15 -1.73 -20.24
N MET A 197 9.90 -2.20 -20.10
CA MET A 197 9.06 -1.96 -18.94
C MET A 197 9.65 -2.55 -17.66
N THR A 198 9.77 -1.72 -16.63
CA THR A 198 10.27 -2.12 -15.31
C THR A 198 9.22 -1.87 -14.23
N ARG A 199 9.29 -2.64 -13.15
CA ARG A 199 8.41 -2.52 -11.98
C ARG A 199 9.20 -2.76 -10.71
N PHE A 200 8.77 -2.12 -9.63
CA PHE A 200 9.19 -2.47 -8.28
C PHE A 200 8.43 -3.70 -7.79
N TRP A 201 9.10 -4.56 -7.03
CA TRP A 201 8.50 -5.79 -6.52
C TRP A 201 8.68 -5.95 -5.02
N ILE A 202 7.58 -6.31 -4.36
CA ILE A 202 7.57 -6.60 -2.94
C ILE A 202 6.69 -7.83 -2.69
N SER A 203 7.09 -8.71 -1.79
CA SER A 203 6.20 -9.77 -1.31
C SER A 203 5.07 -9.17 -0.48
N LEU A 204 3.96 -9.90 -0.39
CA LEU A 204 2.82 -9.46 0.42
C LEU A 204 3.20 -9.38 1.90
N GLU A 205 4.00 -10.34 2.36
CA GLU A 205 4.46 -10.41 3.75
C GLU A 205 5.42 -9.26 4.09
N ASP A 206 6.40 -8.97 3.22
CA ASP A 206 7.33 -7.85 3.43
C ASP A 206 6.61 -6.50 3.41
N GLY A 207 5.61 -6.34 2.51
CA GLY A 207 4.75 -5.17 2.51
C GLY A 207 4.00 -4.99 3.83
N VAL A 208 3.48 -6.07 4.40
CA VAL A 208 2.82 -6.06 5.72
C VAL A 208 3.81 -5.74 6.84
N LYS A 209 4.97 -6.40 6.89
CA LYS A 209 6.03 -6.13 7.88
C LYS A 209 6.48 -4.67 7.83
N PHE A 210 6.61 -4.12 6.63
CA PHE A 210 6.99 -2.72 6.45
C PHE A 210 5.92 -1.77 7.01
N VAL A 211 4.62 -2.03 6.76
CA VAL A 211 3.53 -1.23 7.34
C VAL A 211 3.51 -1.33 8.87
N LEU A 212 3.70 -2.53 9.43
CA LEU A 212 3.77 -2.72 10.88
C LEU A 212 4.90 -1.89 11.53
N SER A 213 6.11 -1.93 10.92
CA SER A 213 7.26 -1.15 11.41
C SER A 213 7.02 0.36 11.33
N ASN A 214 6.26 0.83 10.32
CA ASN A 214 5.97 2.26 10.18
C ASN A 214 5.06 2.80 11.29
N PHE A 215 4.24 1.97 11.94
CA PHE A 215 3.51 2.39 13.14
C PHE A 215 4.44 2.78 14.31
N GLU A 216 5.59 2.15 14.41
CA GLU A 216 6.59 2.46 15.44
C GLU A 216 7.45 3.67 15.08
N ARG A 217 7.79 3.82 13.79
CA ARG A 217 8.68 4.86 13.26
C ARG A 217 8.03 6.22 13.08
N MET A 218 6.70 6.28 12.88
CA MET A 218 6.00 7.52 12.47
C MET A 218 5.92 8.57 13.58
N HIS A 219 6.21 9.80 13.23
CA HIS A 219 5.82 11.01 13.96
C HIS A 219 4.42 11.49 13.55
N GLY A 220 4.07 11.33 12.28
CA GLY A 220 2.85 11.78 11.60
C GLY A 220 3.17 12.75 10.46
N GLY A 221 2.61 12.49 9.29
CA GLY A 221 2.80 13.27 8.06
C GLY A 221 3.81 12.68 7.08
N GLU A 222 4.56 11.65 7.46
CA GLU A 222 5.51 11.01 6.56
C GLU A 222 4.84 10.14 5.52
N ILE A 223 5.46 10.08 4.33
CA ILE A 223 5.22 9.03 3.34
C ILE A 223 6.41 8.09 3.36
N PHE A 224 6.23 6.89 3.91
CA PHE A 224 7.26 5.86 3.98
C PHE A 224 7.32 5.04 2.69
N ILE A 225 8.54 4.81 2.17
CA ILE A 225 8.80 4.12 0.91
C ILE A 225 9.88 3.08 1.14
N PRO A 226 9.62 1.77 1.02
CA PRO A 226 10.62 0.74 1.21
C PRO A 226 11.65 0.76 0.08
N LYS A 227 12.90 0.45 0.39
CA LYS A 227 13.91 0.09 -0.61
C LYS A 227 13.64 -1.36 -1.04
N ILE A 228 13.19 -1.54 -2.26
CA ILE A 228 12.77 -2.84 -2.81
C ILE A 228 13.32 -3.04 -4.22
N PRO A 229 13.55 -4.30 -4.63
CA PRO A 229 14.13 -4.57 -5.94
C PRO A 229 13.20 -4.18 -7.09
N SER A 230 13.81 -3.89 -8.23
CA SER A 230 13.17 -3.75 -9.54
C SER A 230 13.33 -5.01 -10.36
N MET A 231 12.48 -5.14 -11.38
CA MET A 231 12.60 -6.16 -12.41
C MET A 231 12.03 -5.69 -13.74
N LYS A 232 12.48 -6.30 -14.83
CA LYS A 232 11.84 -6.18 -16.15
C LYS A 232 10.66 -7.13 -16.25
N ILE A 233 9.62 -6.72 -16.97
CA ILE A 233 8.47 -7.61 -17.23
C ILE A 233 8.86 -8.81 -18.07
N THR A 234 9.86 -8.67 -18.94
CA THR A 234 10.45 -9.77 -19.72
C THR A 234 11.07 -10.85 -18.85
N ASP A 235 11.80 -10.45 -17.78
CA ASP A 235 12.47 -11.38 -16.88
C ASP A 235 11.43 -12.18 -16.06
N LEU A 236 10.33 -11.52 -15.65
CA LEU A 236 9.20 -12.21 -15.03
C LEU A 236 8.56 -13.23 -15.96
N ALA A 237 8.32 -12.86 -17.20
CA ALA A 237 7.70 -13.76 -18.18
C ALA A 237 8.59 -14.97 -18.45
N HIS A 238 9.91 -14.75 -18.57
CA HIS A 238 10.90 -15.81 -18.76
C HIS A 238 10.98 -16.73 -17.54
N ALA A 239 11.04 -16.17 -16.30
CA ALA A 239 11.05 -16.96 -15.08
C ALA A 239 9.81 -17.86 -14.94
N LEU A 240 8.62 -17.39 -15.33
CA LEU A 240 7.38 -18.16 -15.26
C LEU A 240 7.25 -19.21 -16.38
N ALA A 241 7.77 -18.92 -17.56
CA ALA A 241 7.63 -19.77 -18.74
C ALA A 241 8.82 -19.59 -19.72
N PRO A 242 9.99 -20.17 -19.44
CA PRO A 242 11.22 -19.94 -20.20
C PRO A 242 11.13 -20.41 -21.67
N ASN A 243 10.19 -21.30 -21.97
CA ASN A 243 10.00 -21.87 -23.32
C ASN A 243 8.93 -21.14 -24.16
N LEU A 244 8.24 -20.13 -23.59
CA LEU A 244 7.22 -19.38 -24.32
C LEU A 244 7.82 -18.11 -24.95
N SER A 245 7.41 -17.83 -26.21
CA SER A 245 7.77 -16.57 -26.87
C SER A 245 7.00 -15.39 -26.28
N HIS A 246 7.53 -14.18 -26.50
CA HIS A 246 6.92 -12.94 -26.04
C HIS A 246 6.25 -12.21 -27.21
N LYS A 247 4.97 -11.88 -27.09
CA LYS A 247 4.23 -11.05 -28.03
C LYS A 247 4.13 -9.63 -27.52
N ILE A 248 4.73 -8.69 -28.21
CA ILE A 248 4.65 -7.27 -27.85
C ILE A 248 3.28 -6.73 -28.23
N ILE A 249 2.51 -6.25 -27.23
CA ILE A 249 1.13 -5.76 -27.41
C ILE A 249 1.00 -4.23 -27.36
N GLY A 250 2.08 -3.51 -27.04
CA GLY A 250 2.07 -2.04 -26.87
C GLY A 250 1.65 -1.58 -25.48
N ILE A 251 2.02 -0.33 -25.13
CA ILE A 251 1.71 0.29 -23.85
C ILE A 251 0.21 0.60 -23.80
N ARG A 252 -0.47 0.21 -22.74
CA ARG A 252 -1.89 0.48 -22.54
C ARG A 252 -2.10 1.90 -22.03
N ALA A 253 -3.28 2.47 -22.30
CA ALA A 253 -3.65 3.78 -21.75
C ALA A 253 -3.52 3.79 -20.20
N GLY A 254 -2.86 4.80 -19.67
CA GLY A 254 -2.66 4.96 -18.24
C GLY A 254 -1.56 4.07 -17.62
N GLU A 255 -0.76 3.38 -18.45
CA GLU A 255 0.44 2.66 -17.97
C GLU A 255 1.70 3.48 -18.18
N LYS A 256 2.63 3.40 -17.23
CA LYS A 256 3.98 3.95 -17.33
C LYS A 256 4.95 2.89 -17.83
N LEU A 257 5.99 3.33 -18.56
CA LEU A 257 7.11 2.46 -18.88
C LEU A 257 7.87 2.04 -17.61
N HIS A 258 8.18 3.02 -16.76
CA HIS A 258 8.83 2.84 -15.47
C HIS A 258 7.98 3.45 -14.35
N GLU A 259 7.93 2.81 -13.20
CA GLU A 259 7.23 3.35 -12.03
C GLU A 259 8.16 4.19 -11.18
N ILE A 260 7.61 5.23 -10.56
CA ILE A 260 8.36 6.17 -9.71
C ILE A 260 7.73 6.15 -8.33
N MET A 261 8.53 6.02 -7.28
CA MET A 261 8.06 6.12 -5.89
C MET A 261 8.46 7.44 -5.23
N ILE A 262 9.56 8.07 -5.67
CA ILE A 262 9.98 9.40 -5.24
C ILE A 262 10.31 10.20 -6.49
N SER A 263 9.61 11.32 -6.70
CA SER A 263 9.90 12.25 -7.79
C SER A 263 11.10 13.13 -7.46
N SER A 264 11.76 13.68 -8.48
CA SER A 264 12.81 14.68 -8.29
C SER A 264 12.32 15.92 -7.52
N ASP A 265 11.05 16.25 -7.70
CA ASP A 265 10.41 17.39 -7.02
C ASP A 265 10.24 17.16 -5.51
N ASP A 266 10.10 15.88 -5.06
CA ASP A 266 10.01 15.53 -3.64
C ASP A 266 11.40 15.36 -2.97
N SER A 267 12.51 15.48 -3.72
CA SER A 267 13.88 15.24 -3.21
C SER A 267 14.21 16.12 -2.02
N HIS A 268 13.81 17.40 -2.05
CA HIS A 268 14.06 18.36 -0.99
C HIS A 268 13.33 18.06 0.34
N LEU A 269 12.37 17.13 0.33
CA LEU A 269 11.62 16.67 1.51
C LEU A 269 12.02 15.25 1.93
N THR A 270 12.88 14.57 1.16
CA THR A 270 13.18 13.15 1.31
C THR A 270 14.41 12.89 2.16
N TYR A 271 14.26 11.96 3.10
CA TYR A 271 15.34 11.40 3.91
C TYR A 271 15.52 9.92 3.58
N GLU A 272 16.78 9.52 3.45
CA GLU A 272 17.20 8.14 3.24
C GLU A 272 17.59 7.50 4.56
N PHE A 273 16.90 6.43 4.93
CA PHE A 273 17.24 5.54 6.03
C PHE A 273 17.86 4.25 5.48
N GLU A 274 18.31 3.36 6.36
CA GLU A 274 18.96 2.11 5.96
C GLU A 274 18.12 1.31 4.95
N ASN A 275 16.85 1.00 5.27
CA ASN A 275 16.01 0.09 4.49
C ASN A 275 14.79 0.78 3.85
N TYR A 276 14.68 2.12 3.95
CA TYR A 276 13.55 2.87 3.41
C TYR A 276 13.90 4.34 3.18
N TYR A 277 13.00 5.02 2.48
CA TYR A 277 12.97 6.48 2.39
C TYR A 277 11.74 7.01 3.11
N ALA A 278 11.81 8.22 3.63
CA ALA A 278 10.68 8.96 4.17
C ALA A 278 10.60 10.35 3.52
N ILE A 279 9.44 10.67 2.93
CA ILE A 279 9.14 12.03 2.47
C ILE A 279 8.45 12.74 3.63
N SER A 280 9.04 13.83 4.12
CA SER A 280 8.47 14.66 5.16
C SER A 280 7.32 15.53 4.63
N PRO A 281 6.38 16.00 5.48
CA PRO A 281 5.32 16.90 5.04
C PRO A 281 5.90 18.23 4.50
N SER A 282 5.30 18.73 3.40
CA SER A 282 5.71 19.99 2.79
C SER A 282 5.31 21.22 3.62
N ILE A 283 4.23 21.11 4.38
CA ILE A 283 3.74 22.16 5.28
C ILE A 283 3.90 21.65 6.71
N LYS A 284 4.68 22.38 7.50
CA LYS A 284 4.86 22.17 8.94
C LYS A 284 4.31 23.38 9.65
N LEU A 285 3.40 23.18 10.60
CA LEU A 285 2.99 24.27 11.49
C LEU A 285 4.10 24.55 12.50
N VAL A 286 4.22 25.81 12.92
CA VAL A 286 5.31 26.35 13.77
C VAL A 286 5.48 25.58 15.09
N ASP A 287 4.41 24.97 15.57
CA ASP A 287 4.39 24.22 16.86
C ASP A 287 4.79 22.73 16.71
N GLN A 288 5.11 22.24 15.50
CA GLN A 288 5.57 20.86 15.26
C GLN A 288 7.08 20.87 14.92
N GLU A 289 7.91 20.87 15.96
CA GLU A 289 9.38 20.76 15.87
C GLU A 289 9.88 19.33 15.55
N SER A 290 9.06 18.47 14.94
CA SER A 290 9.53 17.13 14.60
C SER A 290 10.65 17.21 13.56
N ASP A 291 11.83 16.76 13.95
CA ASP A 291 12.95 16.57 13.04
C ASP A 291 12.76 15.24 12.29
N PHE A 292 12.28 15.32 11.06
CA PHE A 292 12.03 14.14 10.21
C PHE A 292 13.32 13.46 9.71
N SER A 293 14.50 14.00 10.01
CA SER A 293 15.77 13.29 9.81
C SER A 293 16.00 12.19 10.86
N ILE A 294 15.21 12.20 11.95
CA ILE A 294 15.25 11.18 13.00
C ILE A 294 13.81 10.64 13.14
N ASN A 295 13.63 9.32 13.02
CA ASN A 295 12.30 8.73 13.22
C ASN A 295 11.95 8.57 14.71
N ALA A 296 10.72 8.16 15.02
CA ALA A 296 10.26 8.02 16.42
C ALA A 296 11.00 6.92 17.22
N LEU A 297 11.80 6.07 16.59
CA LEU A 297 12.68 5.09 17.24
C LEU A 297 14.10 5.63 17.48
N GLY A 298 14.40 6.88 17.04
CA GLY A 298 15.74 7.47 17.15
C GLY A 298 16.70 7.08 16.02
N GLU A 299 16.25 6.37 14.99
CA GLU A 299 17.05 6.06 13.82
C GLU A 299 17.26 7.34 12.98
N LYS A 300 18.50 7.55 12.52
CA LYS A 300 18.87 8.75 11.74
C LYS A 300 18.84 8.46 10.26
N GLY A 301 18.15 9.29 9.51
CA GLY A 301 18.15 9.35 8.06
C GLY A 301 19.03 10.50 7.56
N GLN A 302 19.54 10.35 6.34
CA GLN A 302 20.30 11.38 5.64
C GLN A 302 19.43 12.01 4.56
N LYS A 303 19.53 13.33 4.38
CA LYS A 303 18.83 14.00 3.29
C LYS A 303 19.38 13.53 1.95
N VAL A 304 18.51 13.17 1.02
CA VAL A 304 18.95 12.79 -0.33
C VAL A 304 19.47 13.99 -1.10
N LYS A 305 20.21 13.75 -2.18
CA LYS A 305 20.71 14.84 -3.06
C LYS A 305 19.55 15.53 -3.78
N ASP A 306 19.70 16.83 -4.05
CA ASP A 306 18.75 17.57 -4.86
C ASP A 306 18.59 16.89 -6.24
N GLY A 307 17.34 16.81 -6.71
CA GLY A 307 17.00 16.10 -7.93
C GLY A 307 17.03 14.59 -7.85
N PHE A 308 17.22 14.00 -6.66
CA PHE A 308 17.11 12.54 -6.47
C PHE A 308 15.72 12.05 -6.86
N SER A 309 15.67 10.95 -7.61
CA SER A 309 14.44 10.23 -7.89
C SER A 309 14.63 8.74 -7.62
N TYR A 310 13.59 8.09 -7.12
CA TYR A 310 13.58 6.65 -6.93
C TYR A 310 12.58 6.03 -7.89
N SER A 311 13.09 5.50 -8.99
CA SER A 311 12.29 4.90 -10.07
C SER A 311 12.76 3.47 -10.36
N SER A 312 11.88 2.68 -10.97
CA SER A 312 12.13 1.25 -11.18
C SER A 312 13.21 0.95 -12.25
N ASP A 313 13.60 1.93 -13.06
CA ASP A 313 14.66 1.81 -14.06
C ASP A 313 16.03 2.28 -13.56
N ASN A 314 16.08 3.18 -12.58
CA ASN A 314 17.33 3.67 -11.99
C ASN A 314 17.66 3.05 -10.62
N ASN A 315 16.88 2.09 -10.18
CA ASN A 315 17.08 1.40 -8.91
C ASN A 315 18.36 0.54 -8.94
N PRO A 316 19.26 0.67 -7.94
CA PRO A 316 20.47 -0.17 -7.87
C PRO A 316 20.17 -1.65 -7.53
N GLN A 317 18.99 -1.96 -6.99
CA GLN A 317 18.59 -3.30 -6.60
C GLN A 317 17.70 -3.93 -7.68
N TRP A 318 18.15 -5.07 -8.22
CA TRP A 318 17.40 -5.84 -9.21
C TRP A 318 17.15 -7.26 -8.71
N ALA A 319 15.92 -7.73 -8.86
CA ALA A 319 15.58 -9.10 -8.49
C ALA A 319 16.14 -10.07 -9.54
N SER A 320 16.82 -11.12 -9.09
CA SER A 320 17.20 -12.25 -9.92
C SER A 320 15.98 -13.12 -10.24
N GLU A 321 16.05 -13.94 -11.29
CA GLU A 321 14.99 -14.91 -11.63
C GLU A 321 14.68 -15.86 -10.48
N LYS A 322 15.69 -16.28 -9.73
CA LYS A 322 15.54 -17.14 -8.56
C LYS A 322 14.73 -16.45 -7.47
N GLU A 323 15.08 -15.22 -7.11
CA GLU A 323 14.33 -14.43 -6.11
C GLU A 323 12.89 -14.20 -6.55
N LEU A 324 12.66 -13.96 -7.86
CA LEU A 324 11.32 -13.83 -8.40
C LEU A 324 10.48 -15.10 -8.20
N LEU A 325 11.05 -16.27 -8.54
CA LEU A 325 10.37 -17.55 -8.38
C LEU A 325 10.14 -17.86 -6.89
N ASP A 326 11.10 -17.58 -6.04
CA ASP A 326 10.97 -17.78 -4.59
C ASP A 326 9.81 -16.93 -4.03
N ILE A 327 9.74 -15.65 -4.37
CA ILE A 327 8.63 -14.77 -3.95
C ILE A 327 7.28 -15.25 -4.50
N ILE A 328 7.24 -15.70 -5.77
CA ILE A 328 6.02 -16.19 -6.43
C ILE A 328 5.51 -17.46 -5.77
N ASN A 329 6.40 -18.41 -5.45
CA ASN A 329 6.04 -19.70 -4.84
C ASN A 329 5.56 -19.54 -3.39
N HIS A 330 6.14 -18.60 -2.64
CA HIS A 330 5.70 -18.29 -1.26
C HIS A 330 4.35 -17.56 -1.20
N THR A 331 3.85 -17.01 -2.32
CA THR A 331 2.54 -16.32 -2.38
C THR A 331 1.36 -17.25 -2.69
N GLU A 332 1.55 -18.52 -2.97
CA GLU A 332 0.48 -19.48 -3.33
C GLU A 332 -0.34 -20.03 -2.15
N GLY A 333 -0.16 -19.53 -0.94
CA GLY A 333 -0.83 -20.02 0.27
C GLY A 333 -2.14 -19.31 0.66
N PHE A 334 -2.81 -18.50 -0.23
CA PHE A 334 -4.05 -17.77 0.11
C PHE A 334 -5.08 -17.74 -1.02
#